data_56d834d1ac4c8172a011e6f0ac99681d
#
_entry.id   56d834d1ac4c8172a011e6f0ac99681d
#
_cell.length_a   1.000
_cell.length_b   1.000
_cell.length_c   1.000
_cell.angle_alpha   90.00
_cell.angle_beta   90.00
_cell.angle_gamma   90.00
#
_symmetry.space_group_name_H-M   'P 1'
#
loop_
_entity.id
_entity.type
_entity.pdbx_description
1 polymer ?
#
loop_
_entity_poly.entity_id
_entity_poly.type
_entity_poly.pdbx_seq_one_letter_code
_entity_poly.pdbx_strand_id
1 'polypeptide(L)'
;METPLETWKRIKYNRELEVEYDSTGDVVRYAGDIVDYMEIANLLVSHDSRCYYKNTLESETILKFINSSEWYNAYDKLIKKKSATLENIKDCVVGWFKYVNKDLADTDFTTDILAFIANDTEEYKELQKSRDDIFAKLLGGEDIKTKDIGDIGESLVHSHECQRIKIGGREDLIHLIKRIPTQFAVGYDIQSVEIDERKRYIEVKTTISSKPLHFNKIHLTPNEWSTANTTRDRYFVYRLMISKADKKLYVIQDPVGLYKNDIIEMIPKNGAEITFNVDTAGQYEELLSWAN
;
A
#
# COMPACT_ATOMS: atom_id res chain seq x y z
N MET A 1 7.39 -0.68 29.63
CA MET A 1 6.86 -1.01 28.30
C MET A 1 6.49 -2.48 28.37
N GLU A 2 5.23 -2.82 28.14
CA GLU A 2 4.76 -4.21 28.19
C GLU A 2 5.46 -5.04 27.11
N THR A 3 5.80 -6.26 27.43
CA THR A 3 6.26 -7.24 26.42
C THR A 3 5.08 -7.72 25.58
N PRO A 4 5.30 -8.23 24.35
CA PRO A 4 4.24 -8.80 23.52
C PRO A 4 3.43 -9.88 24.26
N LEU A 5 4.08 -10.67 25.12
CA LEU A 5 3.41 -11.70 25.91
C LEU A 5 2.51 -11.12 27.01
N GLU A 6 2.95 -10.04 27.66
CA GLU A 6 2.14 -9.33 28.66
C GLU A 6 0.94 -8.66 28.01
N THR A 7 1.16 -8.01 26.87
CA THR A 7 0.07 -7.44 26.05
C THR A 7 -0.94 -8.52 25.65
N TRP A 8 -0.48 -9.67 25.16
CA TRP A 8 -1.36 -10.78 24.80
C TRP A 8 -2.16 -11.32 25.98
N LYS A 9 -1.51 -11.48 27.16
CA LYS A 9 -2.18 -11.92 28.38
C LYS A 9 -3.23 -10.93 28.82
N ARG A 10 -2.95 -9.62 28.74
CA ARG A 10 -3.89 -8.56 29.07
C ARG A 10 -5.09 -8.56 28.14
N ILE A 11 -4.87 -8.67 26.83
CA ILE A 11 -5.92 -8.76 25.81
C ILE A 11 -6.82 -9.97 26.07
N LYS A 12 -6.23 -11.14 26.30
CA LYS A 12 -6.97 -12.37 26.62
C LYS A 12 -7.81 -12.21 27.89
N TYR A 13 -7.21 -11.68 28.95
CA TYR A 13 -7.88 -11.44 30.22
C TYR A 13 -9.06 -10.48 30.08
N ASN A 14 -8.87 -9.36 29.38
CA ASN A 14 -9.93 -8.39 29.14
C ASN A 14 -11.09 -8.99 28.32
N ARG A 15 -10.77 -9.82 27.31
CA ARG A 15 -11.79 -10.53 26.53
C ARG A 15 -12.59 -11.52 27.36
N GLU A 16 -11.95 -12.25 28.25
CA GLU A 16 -12.62 -13.18 29.17
C GLU A 16 -13.53 -12.46 30.19
N LEU A 17 -13.21 -11.22 30.53
CA LEU A 17 -14.02 -10.41 31.46
C LEU A 17 -15.04 -9.50 30.73
N GLU A 18 -15.16 -9.59 29.38
CA GLU A 18 -16.02 -8.72 28.58
C GLU A 18 -15.76 -7.21 28.82
N VAL A 19 -14.53 -6.85 29.20
CA VAL A 19 -14.13 -5.45 29.40
C VAL A 19 -13.96 -4.79 28.05
N GLU A 20 -14.57 -3.61 27.87
CA GLU A 20 -14.34 -2.79 26.70
C GLU A 20 -12.85 -2.47 26.53
N TYR A 21 -12.31 -2.75 25.35
CA TYR A 21 -10.95 -2.34 25.01
C TYR A 21 -10.96 -0.87 24.64
N ASP A 22 -9.93 -0.15 25.05
CA ASP A 22 -9.63 1.13 24.46
C ASP A 22 -9.28 0.91 22.97
N SER A 23 -10.30 1.11 22.14
CA SER A 23 -10.18 0.93 20.70
C SER A 23 -9.45 2.08 20.00
N THR A 24 -9.11 3.13 20.74
CA THR A 24 -8.49 4.35 20.20
C THR A 24 -6.96 4.31 20.21
N GLY A 25 -6.36 3.25 20.76
CA GLY A 25 -4.92 3.16 20.93
C GLY A 25 -4.19 2.62 19.69
N ASP A 26 -2.94 3.06 19.52
CA ASP A 26 -2.00 2.57 18.51
C ASP A 26 -1.82 1.04 18.52
N VAL A 27 -1.99 0.40 19.69
CA VAL A 27 -1.82 -1.06 19.83
C VAL A 27 -2.82 -1.85 19.00
N VAL A 28 -4.10 -1.44 18.97
CA VAL A 28 -5.13 -2.12 18.19
C VAL A 28 -4.89 -1.92 16.69
N ARG A 29 -4.48 -0.70 16.30
CA ARG A 29 -4.12 -0.40 14.93
C ARG A 29 -2.93 -1.25 14.46
N TYR A 30 -1.84 -1.30 15.22
CA TYR A 30 -0.67 -2.11 14.86
C TYR A 30 -0.99 -3.61 14.85
N ALA A 31 -1.83 -4.09 15.75
CA ALA A 31 -2.28 -5.48 15.71
C ALA A 31 -3.09 -5.78 14.44
N GLY A 32 -3.97 -4.86 14.04
CA GLY A 32 -4.69 -4.94 12.78
C GLY A 32 -3.74 -4.97 11.56
N ASP A 33 -2.73 -4.11 11.55
CA ASP A 33 -1.72 -4.06 10.50
C ASP A 33 -0.98 -5.39 10.34
N ILE A 34 -0.60 -6.02 11.45
CA ILE A 34 0.08 -7.33 11.43
C ILE A 34 -0.86 -8.40 10.85
N VAL A 35 -2.12 -8.42 11.26
CA VAL A 35 -3.11 -9.37 10.74
C VAL A 35 -3.34 -9.16 9.24
N ASP A 36 -3.46 -7.92 8.78
CA ASP A 36 -3.59 -7.59 7.36
C ASP A 36 -2.41 -8.12 6.54
N TYR A 37 -1.17 -7.92 7.03
CA TYR A 37 0.02 -8.45 6.36
C TYR A 37 0.04 -9.98 6.36
N MET A 38 -0.42 -10.65 7.41
CA MET A 38 -0.52 -12.11 7.46
C MET A 38 -1.57 -12.63 6.47
N GLU A 39 -2.68 -11.91 6.26
CA GLU A 39 -3.66 -12.23 5.23
C GLU A 39 -3.08 -12.03 3.81
N ILE A 40 -2.45 -10.90 3.54
CA ILE A 40 -1.81 -10.59 2.26
C ILE A 40 -0.75 -11.66 1.92
N ALA A 41 -0.01 -12.14 2.92
CA ALA A 41 0.97 -13.21 2.78
C ALA A 41 0.33 -14.62 2.69
N ASN A 42 -1.00 -14.75 2.65
CA ASN A 42 -1.73 -16.00 2.69
C ASN A 42 -1.43 -16.91 3.91
N LEU A 43 -0.91 -16.37 4.99
CA LEU A 43 -0.68 -17.13 6.23
C LEU A 43 -1.96 -17.30 7.04
N LEU A 44 -2.85 -16.30 6.95
CA LEU A 44 -4.19 -16.34 7.51
C LEU A 44 -5.24 -16.25 6.41
N VAL A 45 -6.41 -16.78 6.71
CA VAL A 45 -7.62 -16.66 5.89
C VAL A 45 -8.73 -16.11 6.77
N SER A 46 -9.34 -15.02 6.36
CA SER A 46 -10.51 -14.46 7.07
C SER A 46 -11.79 -15.19 6.68
N HIS A 47 -12.67 -15.35 7.65
CA HIS A 47 -14.04 -15.83 7.44
C HIS A 47 -14.99 -14.87 8.15
N ASP A 48 -15.94 -14.31 7.39
CA ASP A 48 -16.99 -13.41 7.89
C ASP A 48 -16.49 -12.13 8.60
N SER A 49 -15.33 -11.62 8.23
CA SER A 49 -14.70 -10.39 8.76
C SER A 49 -14.50 -10.36 10.29
N ARG A 50 -14.69 -11.49 10.97
CA ARG A 50 -14.59 -11.60 12.44
C ARG A 50 -13.65 -12.68 12.95
N CYS A 51 -13.33 -13.65 12.11
CA CYS A 51 -12.52 -14.80 12.50
C CYS A 51 -11.42 -15.02 11.49
N TYR A 52 -10.22 -15.29 11.98
CA TYR A 52 -9.07 -15.66 11.18
C TYR A 52 -8.70 -17.11 11.45
N TYR A 53 -8.42 -17.83 10.39
CA TYR A 53 -7.96 -19.21 10.45
C TYR A 53 -6.57 -19.31 9.83
N LYS A 54 -5.75 -20.15 10.41
CA LYS A 54 -4.46 -20.47 9.82
C LYS A 54 -4.68 -21.14 8.44
N ASN A 55 -3.99 -20.64 7.41
CA ASN A 55 -3.95 -21.32 6.14
C ASN A 55 -3.20 -22.64 6.27
N THR A 56 -3.91 -23.75 6.11
CA THR A 56 -3.33 -25.10 6.28
C THR A 56 -2.34 -25.46 5.17
N LEU A 57 -2.46 -24.84 3.98
CA LEU A 57 -1.53 -25.03 2.87
C LEU A 57 -0.16 -24.43 3.18
N GLU A 58 -0.11 -23.38 4.00
CA GLU A 58 1.11 -22.68 4.41
C GLU A 58 1.67 -23.16 5.76
N SER A 59 1.17 -24.30 6.26
CA SER A 59 1.58 -24.81 7.59
C SER A 59 3.08 -25.01 7.71
N GLU A 60 3.75 -25.45 6.65
CA GLU A 60 5.21 -25.66 6.64
C GLU A 60 5.95 -24.33 6.77
N THR A 61 5.54 -23.30 6.01
CA THR A 61 6.08 -21.95 6.06
C THR A 61 5.92 -21.34 7.44
N ILE A 62 4.71 -21.47 8.02
CA ILE A 62 4.40 -20.98 9.37
C ILE A 62 5.28 -21.66 10.42
N LEU A 63 5.46 -23.00 10.32
CA LEU A 63 6.32 -23.75 11.24
C LEU A 63 7.79 -23.37 11.10
N LYS A 64 8.29 -23.14 9.88
CA LYS A 64 9.66 -22.63 9.66
C LYS A 64 9.83 -21.26 10.33
N PHE A 65 8.86 -20.38 10.19
CA PHE A 65 8.90 -19.05 10.84
C PHE A 65 8.91 -19.18 12.38
N ILE A 66 8.01 -19.97 12.95
CA ILE A 66 7.92 -20.18 14.41
C ILE A 66 9.21 -20.79 14.98
N ASN A 67 9.82 -21.73 14.26
CA ASN A 67 11.03 -22.43 14.69
C ASN A 67 12.33 -21.71 14.30
N SER A 68 12.25 -20.58 13.58
CA SER A 68 13.42 -19.81 13.21
C SER A 68 14.08 -19.20 14.44
N SER A 69 15.40 -19.35 14.54
CA SER A 69 16.24 -18.64 15.52
C SER A 69 16.83 -17.34 14.96
N GLU A 70 16.49 -17.01 13.72
CA GLU A 70 16.96 -15.76 13.11
C GLU A 70 16.31 -14.55 13.77
N TRP A 71 17.14 -13.58 14.14
CA TRP A 71 16.70 -12.39 14.85
C TRP A 71 17.49 -11.15 14.44
N TYR A 72 16.78 -10.06 14.13
CA TYR A 72 17.40 -8.80 13.81
C TYR A 72 17.57 -7.92 15.06
N ASN A 73 18.76 -7.93 15.64
CA ASN A 73 19.06 -7.29 16.92
C ASN A 73 19.10 -5.76 16.90
N ALA A 74 19.03 -5.11 15.76
CA ALA A 74 19.23 -3.66 15.71
C ALA A 74 18.07 -2.89 16.35
N TYR A 75 16.83 -3.37 16.24
CA TYR A 75 15.69 -2.78 16.94
C TYR A 75 15.82 -2.86 18.45
N ASP A 76 16.27 -4.00 18.98
CA ASP A 76 16.48 -4.14 20.44
C ASP A 76 17.56 -3.20 20.96
N LYS A 77 18.61 -2.99 20.17
CA LYS A 77 19.67 -2.03 20.49
C LYS A 77 19.15 -0.60 20.46
N LEU A 78 18.28 -0.29 19.51
CA LEU A 78 17.67 1.03 19.35
C LEU A 78 16.74 1.35 20.55
N ILE A 79 15.87 0.41 20.93
CA ILE A 79 14.94 0.54 22.07
C ILE A 79 15.71 0.75 23.40
N LYS A 80 16.88 0.12 23.55
CA LYS A 80 17.73 0.26 24.74
C LYS A 80 18.48 1.59 24.80
N LYS A 81 18.57 2.35 23.72
CA LYS A 81 19.19 3.68 23.72
C LYS A 81 18.29 4.68 24.44
N LYS A 82 18.86 5.43 25.41
CA LYS A 82 18.15 6.50 26.13
C LYS A 82 17.75 7.70 25.25
N SER A 83 18.42 7.88 24.12
CA SER A 83 18.13 8.93 23.16
C SER A 83 18.31 8.38 21.73
N ALA A 84 17.24 7.86 21.14
CA ALA A 84 17.23 7.49 19.74
C ALA A 84 16.94 8.74 18.88
N THR A 85 17.76 8.97 17.88
CA THR A 85 17.54 10.01 16.88
C THR A 85 16.79 9.43 15.68
N LEU A 86 16.16 10.31 14.86
CA LEU A 86 15.51 9.88 13.63
C LEU A 86 16.47 9.16 12.69
N GLU A 87 17.73 9.59 12.62
CA GLU A 87 18.79 8.94 11.85
C GLU A 87 19.04 7.50 12.33
N ASN A 88 19.10 7.26 13.65
CA ASN A 88 19.25 5.90 14.18
C ASN A 88 18.06 4.99 13.82
N ILE A 89 16.86 5.55 13.74
CA ILE A 89 15.66 4.81 13.31
C ILE A 89 15.78 4.47 11.83
N LYS A 90 16.12 5.44 10.97
CA LYS A 90 16.36 5.25 9.54
C LYS A 90 17.38 4.15 9.28
N ASP A 91 18.55 4.22 9.91
CA ASP A 91 19.60 3.20 9.79
C ASP A 91 19.13 1.80 10.19
N CYS A 92 18.36 1.72 11.28
CA CYS A 92 17.82 0.47 11.76
C CYS A 92 16.83 -0.14 10.75
N VAL A 93 15.96 0.66 10.16
CA VAL A 93 14.98 0.21 9.16
C VAL A 93 15.66 -0.19 7.84
N VAL A 94 16.61 0.60 7.34
CA VAL A 94 17.41 0.24 6.15
C VAL A 94 18.15 -1.09 6.39
N GLY A 95 18.74 -1.24 7.57
CA GLY A 95 19.42 -2.49 7.97
C GLY A 95 18.44 -3.68 8.02
N TRP A 96 17.21 -3.48 8.47
CA TRP A 96 16.16 -4.52 8.44
C TRP A 96 15.86 -4.97 7.02
N PHE A 97 15.64 -4.03 6.10
CA PHE A 97 15.38 -4.38 4.71
C PHE A 97 16.53 -5.15 4.04
N LYS A 98 17.76 -4.75 4.31
CA LYS A 98 18.95 -5.50 3.86
C LYS A 98 19.01 -6.91 4.47
N TYR A 99 18.63 -7.04 5.72
CA TYR A 99 18.61 -8.32 6.42
C TYR A 99 17.56 -9.29 5.84
N VAL A 100 16.32 -8.83 5.62
CA VAL A 100 15.24 -9.70 5.08
C VAL A 100 15.43 -10.01 3.59
N ASN A 101 16.15 -9.18 2.88
CA ASN A 101 16.41 -9.33 1.44
C ASN A 101 17.86 -9.76 1.13
N LYS A 102 18.57 -10.32 2.11
CA LYS A 102 19.98 -10.72 1.99
C LYS A 102 20.29 -11.66 0.82
N ASP A 103 19.30 -12.41 0.37
CA ASP A 103 19.39 -13.38 -0.71
C ASP A 103 18.95 -12.82 -2.08
N LEU A 104 18.47 -11.58 -2.13
CA LEU A 104 18.12 -10.89 -3.37
C LEU A 104 19.35 -10.16 -3.91
N ALA A 105 19.51 -10.17 -5.25
CA ALA A 105 20.59 -9.45 -5.91
C ALA A 105 20.55 -7.94 -5.55
N ASP A 106 21.73 -7.33 -5.48
CA ASP A 106 21.94 -5.91 -5.15
C ASP A 106 21.09 -5.00 -6.05
N THR A 107 19.87 -4.74 -5.61
CA THR A 107 19.02 -3.70 -6.17
C THR A 107 19.20 -2.45 -5.33
N ASP A 108 19.08 -1.28 -5.95
CA ASP A 108 19.26 0.01 -5.28
C ASP A 108 18.09 0.28 -4.30
N PHE A 109 18.05 -0.50 -3.23
CA PHE A 109 17.04 -0.42 -2.17
C PHE A 109 17.09 0.90 -1.41
N THR A 110 18.20 1.61 -1.49
CA THR A 110 18.49 2.65 -0.50
C THR A 110 17.62 3.86 -0.68
N THR A 111 17.40 4.29 -1.91
CA THR A 111 16.66 5.53 -2.21
C THR A 111 15.16 5.37 -1.96
N ASP A 112 14.55 4.29 -2.48
CA ASP A 112 13.11 4.05 -2.35
C ASP A 112 12.70 3.79 -0.89
N ILE A 113 13.55 3.04 -0.14
CA ILE A 113 13.32 2.76 1.27
C ILE A 113 13.50 4.02 2.12
N LEU A 114 14.51 4.84 1.84
CA LEU A 114 14.70 6.10 2.54
C LEU A 114 13.52 7.06 2.30
N ALA A 115 13.01 7.13 1.08
CA ALA A 115 11.81 7.91 0.77
C ALA A 115 10.57 7.40 1.51
N PHE A 116 10.41 6.07 1.62
CA PHE A 116 9.32 5.46 2.37
C PHE A 116 9.39 5.76 3.87
N ILE A 117 10.60 5.77 4.44
CA ILE A 117 10.84 6.01 5.87
C ILE A 117 10.80 7.51 6.20
N ALA A 118 11.30 8.35 5.31
CA ALA A 118 11.59 9.74 5.63
C ALA A 118 10.32 10.55 5.90
N ASN A 119 9.19 10.26 5.25
CA ASN A 119 8.00 11.11 5.36
C ASN A 119 8.35 12.62 5.37
N ASP A 120 9.54 12.97 4.84
CA ASP A 120 10.15 14.27 5.04
C ASP A 120 9.70 15.20 3.91
N THR A 121 9.17 16.35 4.29
CA THR A 121 8.65 17.37 3.39
C THR A 121 9.65 17.84 2.33
N GLU A 122 10.95 17.75 2.59
CA GLU A 122 12.00 18.16 1.64
C GLU A 122 12.20 17.14 0.52
N GLU A 123 12.32 15.83 0.83
CA GLU A 123 12.39 14.78 -0.19
C GLU A 123 11.12 14.71 -1.04
N TYR A 124 9.97 14.97 -0.41
CA TYR A 124 8.70 15.06 -1.14
C TYR A 124 8.68 16.23 -2.14
N LYS A 125 9.26 17.37 -1.78
CA LYS A 125 9.41 18.54 -2.67
C LYS A 125 10.37 18.25 -3.84
N GLU A 126 11.45 17.52 -3.59
CA GLU A 126 12.39 17.10 -4.66
C GLU A 126 11.74 16.10 -5.62
N LEU A 127 10.95 15.16 -5.10
CA LEU A 127 10.14 14.25 -5.92
C LEU A 127 9.09 15.00 -6.76
N GLN A 128 8.44 16.02 -6.19
CA GLN A 128 7.51 16.86 -6.94
C GLN A 128 8.21 17.65 -8.04
N LYS A 129 9.37 18.21 -7.78
CA LYS A 129 10.16 18.94 -8.78
C LYS A 129 10.62 18.02 -9.90
N SER A 130 11.13 16.85 -9.57
CA SER A 130 11.50 15.81 -10.53
C SER A 130 10.31 15.39 -11.40
N ARG A 131 9.14 15.26 -10.80
CA ARG A 131 7.87 15.00 -11.49
C ARG A 131 7.53 16.09 -12.51
N ASP A 132 7.64 17.34 -12.12
CA ASP A 132 7.28 18.47 -12.99
C ASP A 132 8.25 18.60 -14.17
N ASP A 133 9.54 18.28 -13.96
CA ASP A 133 10.56 18.21 -15.01
C ASP A 133 10.27 17.06 -16.00
N ILE A 134 9.91 15.88 -15.50
CA ILE A 134 9.54 14.72 -16.34
C ILE A 134 8.23 15.02 -17.08
N PHE A 135 7.28 15.69 -16.42
CA PHE A 135 6.02 16.10 -17.04
C PHE A 135 6.23 17.12 -18.17
N ALA A 136 7.15 18.06 -18.00
CA ALA A 136 7.55 19.02 -19.02
C ALA A 136 8.20 18.32 -20.23
N LYS A 137 9.05 17.31 -20.03
CA LYS A 137 9.64 16.47 -21.09
C LYS A 137 8.57 15.69 -21.84
N LEU A 138 7.59 15.13 -21.14
CA LEU A 138 6.42 14.45 -21.73
C LEU A 138 5.65 15.37 -22.69
N LEU A 139 5.36 16.58 -22.24
CA LEU A 139 4.67 17.57 -23.07
C LEU A 139 5.53 18.03 -24.25
N GLY A 140 6.86 17.99 -24.11
CA GLY A 140 7.83 18.26 -25.16
C GLY A 140 7.95 17.18 -26.23
N GLY A 141 7.38 16.00 -26.02
CA GLY A 141 7.40 14.89 -27.00
C GLY A 141 8.68 14.05 -26.92
N GLU A 142 9.42 14.09 -25.82
CA GLU A 142 10.57 13.22 -25.56
C GLU A 142 10.13 11.80 -25.21
N ASP A 143 10.91 10.79 -25.61
CA ASP A 143 10.67 9.40 -25.22
C ASP A 143 10.94 9.19 -23.73
N ILE A 144 9.90 8.78 -23.00
CA ILE A 144 9.95 8.53 -21.56
C ILE A 144 9.86 7.03 -21.30
N LYS A 145 10.66 6.56 -20.36
CA LYS A 145 10.63 5.15 -19.94
C LYS A 145 9.32 4.81 -19.24
N THR A 146 8.84 3.60 -19.45
CA THR A 146 7.60 3.11 -18.79
C THR A 146 7.64 3.22 -17.26
N LYS A 147 8.82 3.03 -16.66
CA LYS A 147 9.01 3.21 -15.22
C LYS A 147 8.72 4.65 -14.78
N ASP A 148 9.24 5.64 -15.50
CA ASP A 148 9.03 7.06 -15.16
C ASP A 148 7.55 7.45 -15.23
N ILE A 149 6.79 6.82 -16.14
CA ILE A 149 5.33 6.99 -16.28
C ILE A 149 4.61 6.45 -15.03
N GLY A 150 5.01 5.27 -14.54
CA GLY A 150 4.50 4.68 -13.30
C GLY A 150 4.75 5.60 -12.11
N ASP A 151 5.99 6.01 -11.91
CA ASP A 151 6.41 6.89 -10.80
C ASP A 151 5.66 8.23 -10.77
N ILE A 152 5.40 8.82 -11.95
CA ILE A 152 4.57 10.03 -12.08
C ILE A 152 3.14 9.75 -11.61
N GLY A 153 2.55 8.66 -12.09
CA GLY A 153 1.18 8.29 -11.75
C GLY A 153 1.00 8.07 -10.26
N GLU A 154 1.89 7.30 -9.65
CA GLU A 154 1.89 7.07 -8.21
C GLU A 154 2.06 8.36 -7.41
N SER A 155 2.94 9.27 -7.84
CA SER A 155 3.12 10.57 -7.19
C SER A 155 1.86 11.44 -7.27
N LEU A 156 1.17 11.44 -8.42
CA LEU A 156 -0.08 12.17 -8.59
C LEU A 156 -1.20 11.60 -7.73
N VAL A 157 -1.33 10.28 -7.69
CA VAL A 157 -2.34 9.60 -6.86
C VAL A 157 -2.04 9.79 -5.38
N HIS A 158 -0.78 9.70 -4.95
CA HIS A 158 -0.41 10.00 -3.57
C HIS A 158 -0.81 11.44 -3.17
N SER A 159 -0.53 12.42 -4.02
CA SER A 159 -0.94 13.81 -3.82
C SER A 159 -2.46 13.95 -3.73
N HIS A 160 -3.20 13.25 -4.60
CA HIS A 160 -4.66 13.21 -4.59
C HIS A 160 -5.20 12.67 -3.26
N GLU A 161 -4.66 11.55 -2.78
CA GLU A 161 -5.09 10.94 -1.52
C GLU A 161 -4.80 11.84 -0.32
N CYS A 162 -3.64 12.49 -0.26
CA CYS A 162 -3.33 13.46 0.77
C CYS A 162 -4.35 14.61 0.79
N GLN A 163 -4.69 15.15 -0.38
CA GLN A 163 -5.67 16.22 -0.50
C GLN A 163 -7.09 15.75 -0.17
N ARG A 164 -7.46 14.52 -0.56
CA ARG A 164 -8.76 13.91 -0.21
C ARG A 164 -8.95 13.85 1.31
N ILE A 165 -7.95 13.38 2.03
CA ILE A 165 -7.96 13.30 3.50
C ILE A 165 -7.98 14.70 4.14
N LYS A 166 -7.24 15.66 3.59
CA LYS A 166 -7.26 17.06 4.05
C LYS A 166 -8.64 17.69 3.88
N ILE A 167 -9.26 17.55 2.71
CA ILE A 167 -10.62 18.03 2.44
C ILE A 167 -11.63 17.37 3.39
N GLY A 168 -11.41 16.09 3.73
CA GLY A 168 -12.20 15.36 4.73
C GLY A 168 -11.99 15.82 6.17
N GLY A 169 -11.12 16.82 6.43
CA GLY A 169 -10.87 17.35 7.77
C GLY A 169 -10.00 16.46 8.66
N ARG A 170 -9.28 15.49 8.08
CA ARG A 170 -8.46 14.52 8.82
C ARG A 170 -6.97 14.67 8.46
N GLU A 171 -6.44 15.90 8.50
CA GLU A 171 -5.02 16.16 8.24
C GLU A 171 -4.09 15.32 9.15
N ASP A 172 -4.58 14.92 10.32
CA ASP A 172 -3.89 14.03 11.24
C ASP A 172 -3.54 12.66 10.64
N LEU A 173 -4.28 12.20 9.62
CA LEU A 173 -4.07 10.89 8.98
C LEU A 173 -3.14 10.93 7.76
N ILE A 174 -2.72 12.10 7.29
CA ILE A 174 -1.90 12.22 6.07
C ILE A 174 -0.59 11.45 6.20
N HIS A 175 0.01 11.40 7.39
CA HIS A 175 1.25 10.66 7.65
C HIS A 175 1.11 9.14 7.47
N LEU A 176 -0.13 8.60 7.40
CA LEU A 176 -0.40 7.19 7.14
C LEU A 176 -0.46 6.87 5.64
N ILE A 177 -0.53 7.90 4.79
CA ILE A 177 -0.55 7.72 3.33
C ILE A 177 0.90 7.56 2.86
N LYS A 178 1.21 6.43 2.24
CA LYS A 178 2.59 6.08 1.86
C LYS A 178 2.62 5.43 0.49
N ARG A 179 3.58 5.82 -0.33
CA ARG A 179 3.97 5.05 -1.50
C ARG A 179 4.75 3.82 -1.02
N ILE A 180 4.45 2.68 -1.59
CA ILE A 180 5.07 1.41 -1.22
C ILE A 180 6.15 1.08 -2.24
N PRO A 181 7.41 0.90 -1.84
CA PRO A 181 8.45 0.47 -2.74
C PRO A 181 8.09 -0.84 -3.44
N THR A 182 8.29 -0.91 -4.76
CA THR A 182 7.99 -2.10 -5.58
C THR A 182 8.68 -3.36 -5.06
N GLN A 183 9.84 -3.19 -4.41
CA GLN A 183 10.63 -4.27 -3.80
C GLN A 183 9.89 -4.99 -2.66
N PHE A 184 8.87 -4.39 -2.07
CA PHE A 184 8.10 -5.04 -1.01
C PHE A 184 7.13 -6.09 -1.55
N ALA A 185 6.83 -6.02 -2.86
CA ALA A 185 6.00 -6.99 -3.55
C ALA A 185 4.67 -7.30 -2.84
N VAL A 186 4.05 -6.28 -2.24
CA VAL A 186 2.79 -6.44 -1.48
C VAL A 186 1.54 -6.41 -2.35
N GLY A 187 1.68 -6.16 -3.65
CA GLY A 187 0.58 -6.18 -4.63
C GLY A 187 -0.29 -4.93 -4.62
N TYR A 188 0.26 -3.79 -4.23
CA TYR A 188 -0.32 -2.45 -4.37
C TYR A 188 0.78 -1.38 -4.26
N ASP A 189 0.53 -0.19 -4.81
CA ASP A 189 1.52 0.89 -4.93
C ASP A 189 1.43 1.91 -3.79
N ILE A 190 0.21 2.16 -3.28
CA ILE A 190 -0.02 3.17 -2.25
C ILE A 190 -0.90 2.59 -1.15
N GLN A 191 -0.45 2.73 0.09
CA GLN A 191 -1.29 2.59 1.26
C GLN A 191 -1.88 3.94 1.60
N SER A 192 -3.20 4.02 1.68
CA SER A 192 -3.95 5.18 2.13
C SER A 192 -4.94 4.80 3.23
N VAL A 193 -5.76 5.73 3.64
CA VAL A 193 -6.78 5.53 4.68
C VAL A 193 -8.09 6.21 4.29
N GLU A 194 -9.18 5.70 4.84
CA GLU A 194 -10.47 6.38 4.85
C GLU A 194 -10.54 7.40 6.00
N ILE A 195 -11.56 8.24 5.99
CA ILE A 195 -11.80 9.21 7.08
C ILE A 195 -12.05 8.50 8.43
N ASP A 196 -12.59 7.27 8.39
CA ASP A 196 -12.82 6.40 9.55
C ASP A 196 -11.61 5.53 9.92
N GLU A 197 -10.42 5.83 9.37
CA GLU A 197 -9.14 5.16 9.59
C GLU A 197 -9.02 3.76 8.96
N ARG A 198 -10.03 3.25 8.26
CA ARG A 198 -9.90 2.01 7.51
C ARG A 198 -8.82 2.17 6.42
N LYS A 199 -7.99 1.15 6.27
CA LYS A 199 -6.96 1.15 5.24
C LYS A 199 -7.55 1.04 3.84
N ARG A 200 -6.90 1.73 2.92
CA ARG A 200 -7.14 1.68 1.49
C ARG A 200 -5.85 1.26 0.81
N TYR A 201 -5.89 0.18 0.05
CA TYR A 201 -4.76 -0.34 -0.74
C TYR A 201 -5.00 0.00 -2.20
N ILE A 202 -4.11 0.78 -2.78
CA ILE A 202 -4.32 1.38 -4.09
C ILE A 202 -3.27 0.87 -5.06
N GLU A 203 -3.71 0.24 -6.12
CA GLU A 203 -2.91 -0.06 -7.31
C GLU A 203 -3.10 1.05 -8.34
N VAL A 204 -2.01 1.58 -8.88
CA VAL A 204 -2.03 2.70 -9.81
C VAL A 204 -1.69 2.23 -11.22
N LYS A 205 -2.62 2.36 -12.13
CA LYS A 205 -2.41 2.04 -13.56
C LYS A 205 -2.40 3.33 -14.38
N THR A 206 -1.22 3.81 -14.72
CA THR A 206 -1.04 5.05 -15.46
C THR A 206 -0.88 4.81 -16.95
N THR A 207 -1.53 5.63 -17.75
CA THR A 207 -1.34 5.67 -19.19
C THR A 207 -1.22 7.10 -19.67
N ILE A 208 -0.24 7.33 -20.53
CA ILE A 208 -0.04 8.60 -21.22
C ILE A 208 -0.36 8.39 -22.69
N SER A 209 -1.21 9.24 -23.26
CA SER A 209 -1.57 9.14 -24.67
C SER A 209 -1.93 10.49 -25.26
N SER A 210 -1.55 10.69 -26.51
CA SER A 210 -2.03 11.81 -27.34
C SER A 210 -3.40 11.56 -27.95
N LYS A 211 -3.94 10.34 -27.86
CA LYS A 211 -5.23 9.93 -28.42
C LYS A 211 -6.19 9.55 -27.30
N PRO A 212 -7.52 9.69 -27.51
CA PRO A 212 -8.50 9.15 -26.59
C PRO A 212 -8.27 7.66 -26.39
N LEU A 213 -8.17 7.21 -25.16
CA LEU A 213 -7.99 5.81 -24.82
C LEU A 213 -9.32 5.19 -24.42
N HIS A 214 -9.52 3.93 -24.79
CA HIS A 214 -10.57 3.12 -24.22
C HIS A 214 -10.14 2.67 -22.83
N PHE A 215 -10.88 3.11 -21.81
CA PHE A 215 -10.60 2.85 -20.40
C PHE A 215 -11.09 1.50 -19.89
N ASN A 216 -11.64 0.69 -20.73
CA ASN A 216 -12.41 -0.47 -20.35
C ASN A 216 -11.56 -1.72 -20.06
N LYS A 217 -10.23 -1.60 -20.02
CA LYS A 217 -9.36 -2.75 -19.80
C LYS A 217 -8.17 -2.42 -18.92
N ILE A 218 -7.90 -3.27 -17.93
CA ILE A 218 -6.72 -3.23 -17.08
C ILE A 218 -6.16 -4.64 -16.89
N HIS A 219 -4.88 -4.72 -16.59
CA HIS A 219 -4.21 -5.96 -16.20
C HIS A 219 -3.69 -5.81 -14.76
N LEU A 220 -4.04 -6.79 -13.91
CA LEU A 220 -3.47 -6.97 -12.59
C LEU A 220 -2.55 -8.19 -12.60
N THR A 221 -1.36 -8.07 -12.07
CA THR A 221 -0.41 -9.16 -11.90
C THR A 221 -0.97 -10.21 -10.94
N PRO A 222 -0.40 -11.44 -10.86
CA PRO A 222 -0.86 -12.46 -9.92
C PRO A 222 -0.88 -11.97 -8.48
N ASN A 223 0.15 -11.19 -8.08
CA ASN A 223 0.26 -10.65 -6.74
C ASN A 223 -0.79 -9.56 -6.44
N GLU A 224 -0.99 -8.62 -7.36
CA GLU A 224 -2.03 -7.59 -7.27
C GLU A 224 -3.44 -8.21 -7.19
N TRP A 225 -3.72 -9.23 -8.03
CA TRP A 225 -5.00 -9.93 -7.99
C TRP A 225 -5.21 -10.72 -6.69
N SER A 226 -4.15 -11.36 -6.18
CA SER A 226 -4.19 -12.07 -4.89
C SER A 226 -4.47 -11.10 -3.75
N THR A 227 -3.80 -9.96 -3.73
CA THR A 227 -4.02 -8.91 -2.72
C THR A 227 -5.42 -8.32 -2.82
N ALA A 228 -5.92 -8.06 -4.03
CA ALA A 228 -7.30 -7.63 -4.25
C ALA A 228 -8.32 -8.65 -3.74
N ASN A 229 -8.07 -9.95 -3.96
CA ASN A 229 -8.95 -11.01 -3.48
C ASN A 229 -8.94 -11.12 -1.94
N THR A 230 -7.84 -10.81 -1.29
CA THR A 230 -7.69 -10.86 0.16
C THR A 230 -8.33 -9.63 0.82
N THR A 231 -8.05 -8.44 0.29
CA THR A 231 -8.42 -7.16 0.94
C THR A 231 -9.78 -6.60 0.50
N ARG A 232 -10.34 -7.10 -0.59
CA ARG A 232 -11.70 -6.88 -1.08
C ARG A 232 -12.08 -5.39 -1.19
N ASP A 233 -13.06 -4.92 -0.41
CA ASP A 233 -13.59 -3.55 -0.39
C ASP A 233 -12.56 -2.50 0.01
N ARG A 234 -11.41 -2.93 0.54
CA ARG A 234 -10.26 -2.07 0.85
C ARG A 234 -9.27 -1.95 -0.33
N TYR A 235 -9.46 -2.72 -1.41
CA TYR A 235 -8.61 -2.66 -2.59
C TYR A 235 -9.20 -1.78 -3.66
N PHE A 236 -8.38 -0.87 -4.17
CA PHE A 236 -8.75 0.09 -5.19
C PHE A 236 -7.78 0.02 -6.37
N VAL A 237 -8.32 0.13 -7.57
CA VAL A 237 -7.52 0.36 -8.78
C VAL A 237 -7.77 1.78 -9.26
N TYR A 238 -6.72 2.60 -9.23
CA TYR A 238 -6.73 3.96 -9.72
C TYR A 238 -6.17 3.99 -11.14
N ARG A 239 -7.07 4.14 -12.10
CA ARG A 239 -6.72 4.26 -13.50
C ARG A 239 -6.51 5.71 -13.86
N LEU A 240 -5.27 6.13 -13.95
CA LEU A 240 -4.89 7.50 -14.29
C LEU A 240 -4.55 7.61 -15.77
N MET A 241 -5.22 8.50 -16.46
CA MET A 241 -4.92 8.86 -17.83
C MET A 241 -4.45 10.31 -17.92
N ILE A 242 -3.32 10.47 -18.58
CA ILE A 242 -2.69 11.76 -18.79
C ILE A 242 -2.61 12.02 -20.31
N SER A 243 -3.18 13.12 -20.74
CA SER A 243 -3.06 13.64 -22.10
C SER A 243 -2.52 15.07 -22.08
N LYS A 244 -2.18 15.63 -23.25
CA LYS A 244 -1.80 17.04 -23.34
C LYS A 244 -2.91 18.00 -22.91
N ALA A 245 -4.17 17.60 -23.02
CA ALA A 245 -5.33 18.43 -22.79
C ALA A 245 -5.99 18.18 -21.43
N ASP A 246 -5.84 16.98 -20.87
CA ASP A 246 -6.67 16.54 -19.74
C ASP A 246 -6.01 15.44 -18.91
N LYS A 247 -6.35 15.36 -17.62
CA LYS A 247 -5.99 14.29 -16.70
C LYS A 247 -7.28 13.70 -16.16
N LYS A 248 -7.48 12.40 -16.34
CA LYS A 248 -8.66 11.70 -15.86
C LYS A 248 -8.25 10.62 -14.89
N LEU A 249 -8.88 10.62 -13.74
CA LEU A 249 -8.76 9.56 -12.74
C LEU A 249 -10.06 8.75 -12.75
N TYR A 250 -9.94 7.44 -12.91
CA TYR A 250 -11.05 6.51 -12.80
C TYR A 250 -10.75 5.51 -11.69
N VAL A 251 -11.67 5.39 -10.75
CA VAL A 251 -11.51 4.59 -9.52
C VAL A 251 -12.41 3.37 -9.57
N ILE A 252 -11.83 2.19 -9.40
CA ILE A 252 -12.54 0.90 -9.25
C ILE A 252 -12.27 0.40 -7.85
N GLN A 253 -13.31 0.15 -7.06
CA GLN A 253 -13.22 -0.47 -5.75
C GLN A 253 -13.62 -1.95 -5.84
N ASP A 254 -12.94 -2.82 -5.08
CA ASP A 254 -13.20 -4.26 -5.00
C ASP A 254 -13.36 -4.95 -6.37
N PRO A 255 -12.35 -4.96 -7.23
CA PRO A 255 -12.47 -5.59 -8.55
C PRO A 255 -12.86 -7.06 -8.48
N VAL A 256 -12.50 -7.76 -7.40
CA VAL A 256 -12.87 -9.17 -7.19
C VAL A 256 -14.36 -9.29 -6.85
N GLY A 257 -14.91 -8.36 -6.07
CA GLY A 257 -16.35 -8.31 -5.79
C GLY A 257 -17.16 -8.00 -7.03
N LEU A 258 -16.70 -7.03 -7.83
CA LEU A 258 -17.33 -6.70 -9.09
C LEU A 258 -17.33 -7.90 -10.07
N TYR A 259 -16.23 -8.66 -10.13
CA TYR A 259 -16.17 -9.89 -10.92
C TYR A 259 -17.16 -10.96 -10.40
N LYS A 260 -17.21 -11.19 -9.08
CA LYS A 260 -18.14 -12.17 -8.50
C LYS A 260 -19.64 -11.80 -8.67
N ASN A 261 -19.92 -10.53 -8.92
CA ASN A 261 -21.27 -10.01 -9.17
C ASN A 261 -21.55 -9.78 -10.67
N ASP A 262 -20.72 -10.33 -11.57
CA ASP A 262 -20.86 -10.22 -13.03
C ASP A 262 -20.91 -8.76 -13.56
N ILE A 263 -20.33 -7.80 -12.81
CA ILE A 263 -20.24 -6.39 -13.24
C ILE A 263 -19.05 -6.17 -14.15
N ILE A 264 -17.99 -6.95 -13.95
CA ILE A 264 -16.79 -6.95 -14.80
C ILE A 264 -16.47 -8.36 -15.28
N GLU A 265 -15.82 -8.45 -16.43
CA GLU A 265 -15.28 -9.71 -16.95
C GLU A 265 -13.81 -9.85 -16.58
N MET A 266 -13.39 -11.06 -16.21
CA MET A 266 -12.00 -11.36 -15.90
C MET A 266 -11.53 -12.58 -16.66
N ILE A 267 -10.39 -12.44 -17.34
CA ILE A 267 -9.71 -13.53 -18.04
C ILE A 267 -8.38 -13.78 -17.33
N PRO A 268 -8.13 -15.03 -16.85
CA PRO A 268 -6.84 -15.40 -16.29
C PRO A 268 -5.72 -15.29 -17.35
N LYS A 269 -4.73 -14.41 -17.11
CA LYS A 269 -3.61 -14.17 -18.03
C LYS A 269 -2.41 -13.65 -17.25
N ASN A 270 -1.61 -14.55 -16.73
CA ASN A 270 -0.51 -14.19 -15.82
C ASN A 270 -0.95 -13.11 -14.80
N GLY A 271 -1.99 -13.45 -14.03
CA GLY A 271 -2.77 -12.55 -13.21
C GLY A 271 -4.21 -12.45 -13.72
N ALA A 272 -4.78 -11.27 -13.74
CA ALA A 272 -6.15 -11.01 -14.16
C ALA A 272 -6.21 -9.90 -15.22
N GLU A 273 -6.65 -10.22 -16.41
CA GLU A 273 -7.04 -9.22 -17.40
C GLU A 273 -8.52 -8.89 -17.20
N ILE A 274 -8.82 -7.67 -16.79
CA ILE A 274 -10.16 -7.21 -16.44
C ILE A 274 -10.70 -6.33 -17.56
N THR A 275 -11.89 -6.64 -18.04
CA THR A 275 -12.67 -5.82 -18.97
C THR A 275 -13.93 -5.32 -18.27
N PHE A 276 -14.26 -4.07 -18.42
CA PHE A 276 -15.34 -3.44 -17.69
C PHE A 276 -16.06 -2.34 -18.49
N ASN A 277 -17.31 -2.07 -18.10
CA ASN A 277 -18.02 -0.89 -18.54
C ASN A 277 -17.75 0.26 -17.56
N VAL A 278 -17.31 1.40 -18.06
CA VAL A 278 -16.96 2.58 -17.25
C VAL A 278 -18.15 3.20 -16.51
N ASP A 279 -19.38 2.92 -16.97
CA ASP A 279 -20.59 3.45 -16.32
C ASP A 279 -21.03 2.61 -15.10
N THR A 280 -20.48 1.39 -14.93
CA THR A 280 -20.95 0.45 -13.90
C THR A 280 -19.88 -0.05 -12.96
N ALA A 281 -18.60 -0.08 -13.40
CA ALA A 281 -17.53 -0.73 -12.64
C ALA A 281 -16.79 0.22 -11.68
N GLY A 282 -16.99 1.51 -11.80
CA GLY A 282 -16.30 2.51 -10.99
C GLY A 282 -16.81 3.91 -11.28
N GLN A 283 -16.05 4.89 -10.90
CA GLN A 283 -16.41 6.30 -11.09
C GLN A 283 -15.22 7.14 -11.52
N TYR A 284 -15.50 8.21 -12.27
CA TYR A 284 -14.53 9.26 -12.53
C TYR A 284 -14.45 10.17 -11.31
N GLU A 285 -13.23 10.48 -10.90
CA GLU A 285 -12.95 11.45 -9.85
C GLU A 285 -12.11 12.61 -10.41
N GLU A 286 -12.28 13.78 -9.84
CA GLU A 286 -11.39 14.91 -10.11
C GLU A 286 -10.02 14.62 -9.48
N LEU A 287 -8.97 14.68 -10.28
CA LEU A 287 -7.61 14.51 -9.76
C LEU A 287 -7.22 15.76 -8.95
N LEU A 288 -7.29 15.63 -7.65
CA LEU A 288 -6.91 16.68 -6.71
C LEU A 288 -5.40 16.87 -6.72
N SER A 289 -4.95 18.11 -6.69
CA SER A 289 -3.53 18.44 -6.54
C SER A 289 -3.27 18.98 -5.13
N TRP A 290 -2.20 18.50 -4.51
CA TRP A 290 -1.74 19.06 -3.26
C TRP A 290 -1.27 20.50 -3.52
N ALA A 291 -2.04 21.47 -3.05
CA ALA A 291 -1.61 22.86 -2.98
C ALA A 291 -1.08 23.11 -1.56
N ASN A 292 0.20 23.50 -1.46
CA ASN A 292 0.81 23.96 -0.20
C ASN A 292 0.16 25.25 0.28
#